data_30a08706bc6562be0b851d221ce8f96b
#
_entry.id   30a08706bc6562be0b851d221ce8f96b
#
_cell.length_a   1.000
_cell.length_b   1.000
_cell.length_c   1.000
_cell.angle_alpha   90.00
_cell.angle_beta   90.00
_cell.angle_gamma   90.00
#
_symmetry.space_group_name_H-M   'P 1'
#
loop_
_entity.id
_entity.type
_entity.pdbx_description
1 polymer ?
#
loop_
_entity_poly.entity_id
_entity_poly.type
_entity_poly.pdbx_seq_one_letter_code
_entity_poly.pdbx_strand_id
1 'polypeptide(L)'
;HNIVNHSEAKLLLVGDMVWENLNESAMPLLEGILMMNDFTLLVSRSERLTYAREHLNEMFGKKFPKNFRKEHVAYHKDEPEELAVINYTSGTTSYSKGVMLPYRSLWSNTKFAYEVLDLKAGDKIVSMLPMAHMYGLAFEFLYEFSVGCHIYFLTRMPSPKIIFQAFEEVKPNLIVAVPLIIEKIIKKSVLPKLETPAMKILLKVPIINDKIKATVREEMIKAFGGEFKAVIVGGAAFNQEVEQFLKMIDFPYTVGYGMTECGPIICYEDWRRFKPGSCGKAVPRMDVQVLSSDPENIVGEIVCKGPNVMLGYYK
;
A
#
# COMPACT_ATOMS: atom_id res chain seq x y z
N HIS A 1 -20.68 3.63 -8.56
CA HIS A 1 -21.24 4.51 -9.59
C HIS A 1 -20.74 5.95 -9.45
N ASN A 2 -20.78 6.55 -8.24
CA ASN A 2 -20.40 7.94 -7.99
C ASN A 2 -18.96 8.25 -8.45
N ILE A 3 -18.00 7.39 -8.13
CA ILE A 3 -16.60 7.56 -8.54
C ILE A 3 -16.47 7.55 -10.06
N VAL A 4 -17.12 6.60 -10.74
CA VAL A 4 -17.08 6.47 -12.20
C VAL A 4 -17.65 7.71 -12.87
N ASN A 5 -18.80 8.20 -12.40
CA ASN A 5 -19.43 9.41 -12.94
C ASN A 5 -18.60 10.67 -12.65
N HIS A 6 -18.08 10.81 -11.43
CA HIS A 6 -17.26 11.95 -11.05
C HIS A 6 -15.95 12.01 -11.86
N SER A 7 -15.31 10.85 -12.09
CA SER A 7 -14.07 10.76 -12.88
C SER A 7 -14.29 10.94 -14.38
N GLU A 8 -15.55 10.93 -14.85
CA GLU A 8 -15.89 10.95 -16.29
C GLU A 8 -15.22 9.84 -17.08
N ALA A 9 -14.99 8.68 -16.41
CA ALA A 9 -14.37 7.53 -17.03
C ALA A 9 -15.14 7.09 -18.28
N LYS A 10 -14.43 6.77 -19.34
CA LYS A 10 -14.98 6.28 -20.61
C LYS A 10 -15.04 4.76 -20.66
N LEU A 11 -14.09 4.09 -20.02
CA LEU A 11 -14.02 2.65 -19.94
C LEU A 11 -13.95 2.21 -18.49
N LEU A 12 -14.64 1.11 -18.18
CA LEU A 12 -14.58 0.46 -16.88
C LEU A 12 -14.08 -0.98 -17.07
N LEU A 13 -13.00 -1.32 -16.36
CA LEU A 13 -12.55 -2.71 -16.21
C LEU A 13 -13.11 -3.23 -14.88
N VAL A 14 -13.85 -4.33 -14.90
CA VAL A 14 -14.60 -4.82 -13.75
C VAL A 14 -14.35 -6.31 -13.51
N GLY A 15 -14.21 -6.71 -12.24
CA GLY A 15 -14.19 -8.11 -11.85
C GLY A 15 -15.59 -8.68 -11.65
N ASP A 16 -15.72 -10.02 -11.70
CA ASP A 16 -16.98 -10.76 -11.65
C ASP A 16 -17.88 -10.33 -10.48
N MET A 17 -17.36 -10.33 -9.26
CA MET A 17 -18.13 -9.99 -8.06
C MET A 17 -18.67 -8.55 -8.05
N VAL A 18 -17.94 -7.63 -8.70
CA VAL A 18 -18.37 -6.23 -8.81
C VAL A 18 -19.43 -6.11 -9.89
N TRP A 19 -19.25 -6.82 -11.01
CA TRP A 19 -20.20 -6.83 -12.13
C TRP A 19 -21.59 -7.28 -11.71
N GLU A 20 -21.71 -8.34 -10.93
CA GLU A 20 -22.99 -8.88 -10.43
C GLU A 20 -23.83 -7.84 -9.66
N ASN A 21 -23.17 -6.83 -9.06
CA ASN A 21 -23.81 -5.81 -8.24
C ASN A 21 -23.80 -4.41 -8.90
N LEU A 22 -23.41 -4.33 -10.17
CA LEU A 22 -23.26 -3.07 -10.87
C LEU A 22 -24.53 -2.70 -11.61
N ASN A 23 -25.00 -1.45 -11.43
CA ASN A 23 -26.03 -0.87 -12.26
C ASN A 23 -25.38 0.00 -13.35
N GLU A 24 -25.24 -0.54 -14.55
CA GLU A 24 -24.62 0.13 -15.68
C GLU A 24 -25.34 1.39 -16.13
N SER A 25 -26.68 1.40 -16.01
CA SER A 25 -27.52 2.55 -16.39
C SER A 25 -27.26 3.77 -15.51
N ALA A 26 -26.72 3.57 -14.31
CA ALA A 26 -26.34 4.66 -13.40
C ALA A 26 -25.02 5.35 -13.81
N MET A 27 -24.36 4.89 -14.90
CA MET A 27 -23.09 5.43 -15.39
C MET A 27 -23.18 5.79 -16.89
N PRO A 28 -23.92 6.85 -17.22
CA PRO A 28 -24.25 7.17 -18.62
C PRO A 28 -23.04 7.64 -19.46
N LEU A 29 -21.95 8.09 -18.83
CA LEU A 29 -20.76 8.59 -19.51
C LEU A 29 -19.82 7.48 -19.98
N LEU A 30 -20.00 6.23 -19.51
CA LEU A 30 -19.22 5.10 -19.97
C LEU A 30 -19.53 4.76 -21.43
N GLU A 31 -18.50 4.62 -22.22
CA GLU A 31 -18.54 4.10 -23.58
C GLU A 31 -18.49 2.56 -23.61
N GLY A 32 -17.86 1.94 -22.59
CA GLY A 32 -17.82 0.50 -22.46
C GLY A 32 -17.44 -0.02 -21.11
N ILE A 33 -17.85 -1.27 -20.85
CA ILE A 33 -17.46 -2.06 -19.67
C ILE A 33 -16.84 -3.37 -20.16
N LEU A 34 -15.64 -3.68 -19.67
CA LEU A 34 -14.92 -4.91 -20.01
C LEU A 34 -14.67 -5.73 -18.74
N MET A 35 -14.80 -7.03 -18.88
CA MET A 35 -14.40 -7.98 -17.85
C MET A 35 -12.87 -7.95 -17.68
N MET A 36 -12.40 -7.93 -16.44
CA MET A 36 -10.97 -7.82 -16.16
C MET A 36 -10.20 -9.11 -16.49
N ASN A 37 -10.85 -10.28 -16.41
CA ASN A 37 -10.20 -11.57 -16.55
C ASN A 37 -9.78 -11.89 -18.00
N ASP A 38 -10.60 -11.52 -18.97
CA ASP A 38 -10.44 -11.92 -20.39
C ASP A 38 -10.73 -10.79 -21.39
N PHE A 39 -10.99 -9.57 -20.88
CA PHE A 39 -11.39 -8.40 -21.66
C PHE A 39 -12.67 -8.62 -22.49
N THR A 40 -13.56 -9.52 -22.05
CA THR A 40 -14.90 -9.65 -22.65
C THR A 40 -15.63 -8.32 -22.54
N LEU A 41 -16.19 -7.86 -23.66
CA LEU A 41 -16.98 -6.65 -23.72
C LEU A 41 -18.39 -6.94 -23.19
N LEU A 42 -18.67 -6.46 -21.98
CA LEU A 42 -19.94 -6.65 -21.28
C LEU A 42 -20.99 -5.66 -21.74
N VAL A 43 -20.58 -4.41 -21.92
CA VAL A 43 -21.42 -3.31 -22.39
C VAL A 43 -20.63 -2.49 -23.38
N SER A 44 -21.25 -2.15 -24.51
CA SER A 44 -20.73 -1.18 -25.47
C SER A 44 -21.78 -0.15 -25.83
N ARG A 45 -21.40 1.11 -25.76
CA ARG A 45 -22.19 2.26 -26.22
C ARG A 45 -21.46 3.04 -27.31
N SER A 46 -20.38 2.45 -27.85
CA SER A 46 -19.54 3.04 -28.89
C SER A 46 -19.34 2.02 -30.01
N GLU A 47 -19.79 2.35 -31.23
CA GLU A 47 -19.56 1.53 -32.43
C GLU A 47 -18.06 1.27 -32.64
N ARG A 48 -17.22 2.27 -32.37
CA ARG A 48 -15.77 2.14 -32.47
C ARG A 48 -15.22 1.09 -31.51
N LEU A 49 -15.73 1.03 -30.29
CA LEU A 49 -15.29 0.03 -29.30
C LEU A 49 -15.76 -1.37 -29.68
N THR A 50 -17.02 -1.51 -30.13
CA THR A 50 -17.57 -2.77 -30.63
C THR A 50 -16.71 -3.30 -31.79
N TYR A 51 -16.50 -2.45 -32.80
CA TYR A 51 -15.66 -2.80 -33.95
C TYR A 51 -14.23 -3.22 -33.53
N ALA A 52 -13.60 -2.45 -32.68
CA ALA A 52 -12.24 -2.76 -32.21
C ALA A 52 -12.17 -4.11 -31.48
N ARG A 53 -13.20 -4.46 -30.68
CA ARG A 53 -13.24 -5.73 -29.95
C ARG A 53 -13.47 -6.92 -30.91
N GLU A 54 -14.37 -6.79 -31.85
CA GLU A 54 -14.70 -7.83 -32.84
C GLU A 54 -13.55 -8.07 -33.81
N HIS A 55 -12.80 -7.03 -34.18
CA HIS A 55 -11.74 -7.08 -35.18
C HIS A 55 -10.33 -6.97 -34.59
N LEU A 56 -10.17 -7.25 -33.27
CA LEU A 56 -8.90 -7.04 -32.55
C LEU A 56 -7.71 -7.73 -33.24
N ASN A 57 -7.88 -9.01 -33.63
CA ASN A 57 -6.82 -9.79 -34.29
C ASN A 57 -6.50 -9.24 -35.68
N GLU A 58 -7.50 -8.79 -36.42
CA GLU A 58 -7.31 -8.19 -37.75
C GLU A 58 -6.57 -6.84 -37.63
N MET A 59 -6.99 -5.99 -36.69
CA MET A 59 -6.33 -4.71 -36.40
C MET A 59 -4.89 -4.91 -35.95
N PHE A 60 -4.65 -5.87 -35.04
CA PHE A 60 -3.32 -6.24 -34.60
C PHE A 60 -2.45 -6.76 -35.78
N GLY A 61 -2.98 -7.64 -36.61
CA GLY A 61 -2.29 -8.15 -37.79
C GLY A 61 -1.98 -7.06 -38.83
N LYS A 62 -2.88 -6.08 -39.03
CA LYS A 62 -2.61 -4.91 -39.89
C LYS A 62 -1.48 -4.05 -39.31
N LYS A 63 -1.45 -3.85 -38.00
CA LYS A 63 -0.41 -3.05 -37.32
C LYS A 63 0.95 -3.77 -37.31
N PHE A 64 0.96 -5.08 -37.19
CA PHE A 64 2.16 -5.92 -37.11
C PHE A 64 2.12 -7.07 -38.14
N PRO A 65 2.26 -6.78 -39.45
CA PRO A 65 1.96 -7.73 -40.51
C PRO A 65 2.92 -8.92 -40.62
N LYS A 66 4.12 -8.83 -40.04
CA LYS A 66 5.08 -9.94 -40.05
C LYS A 66 5.07 -10.70 -38.74
N ASN A 67 5.53 -10.09 -37.67
CA ASN A 67 5.54 -10.65 -36.33
C ASN A 67 5.65 -9.50 -35.34
N PHE A 68 4.98 -9.59 -34.17
CA PHE A 68 5.23 -8.70 -33.05
C PHE A 68 6.58 -9.07 -32.42
N ARG A 69 7.45 -8.08 -32.25
CA ARG A 69 8.78 -8.23 -31.66
C ARG A 69 9.02 -7.15 -30.62
N LYS A 70 10.07 -7.31 -29.79
CA LYS A 70 10.46 -6.34 -28.76
C LYS A 70 10.62 -4.91 -29.28
N GLU A 71 11.08 -4.75 -30.52
CA GLU A 71 11.27 -3.44 -31.17
C GLU A 71 9.94 -2.71 -31.45
N HIS A 72 8.82 -3.45 -31.45
CA HIS A 72 7.48 -2.88 -31.61
C HIS A 72 6.86 -2.41 -30.29
N VAL A 73 7.50 -2.74 -29.16
CA VAL A 73 7.06 -2.28 -27.84
C VAL A 73 7.48 -0.82 -27.68
N ALA A 74 6.50 0.07 -27.65
CA ALA A 74 6.69 1.49 -27.38
C ALA A 74 5.99 1.83 -26.08
N TYR A 75 6.76 2.34 -25.13
CA TYR A 75 6.20 2.86 -23.88
C TYR A 75 5.93 4.35 -24.03
N HIS A 76 4.90 4.83 -23.36
CA HIS A 76 4.70 6.25 -23.19
C HIS A 76 5.92 6.87 -22.49
N LYS A 77 6.31 8.05 -22.92
CA LYS A 77 7.36 8.81 -22.24
C LYS A 77 6.69 9.73 -21.24
N ASP A 78 6.76 9.31 -19.99
CA ASP A 78 6.12 10.03 -18.90
C ASP A 78 6.77 11.39 -18.66
N GLU A 79 5.95 12.43 -18.59
CA GLU A 79 6.41 13.75 -18.16
C GLU A 79 6.10 13.94 -16.67
N PRO A 80 7.02 14.56 -15.89
CA PRO A 80 6.90 14.61 -14.42
C PRO A 80 5.57 15.19 -13.91
N GLU A 81 5.06 16.22 -14.57
CA GLU A 81 3.82 16.91 -14.18
C GLU A 81 2.56 16.33 -14.82
N GLU A 82 2.70 15.33 -15.69
CA GLU A 82 1.55 14.66 -16.29
C GLU A 82 0.80 13.85 -15.24
N LEU A 83 -0.54 13.85 -15.33
CA LEU A 83 -1.40 13.08 -14.45
C LEU A 83 -1.20 11.57 -14.67
N ALA A 84 -0.75 10.88 -13.64
CA ALA A 84 -0.55 9.43 -13.68
C ALA A 84 -1.78 8.67 -13.17
N VAL A 85 -2.37 9.11 -12.05
CA VAL A 85 -3.49 8.44 -11.42
C VAL A 85 -4.41 9.41 -10.67
N ILE A 86 -5.71 9.15 -10.69
CA ILE A 86 -6.67 9.77 -9.77
C ILE A 86 -7.07 8.72 -8.74
N ASN A 87 -6.63 8.92 -7.51
CA ASN A 87 -6.96 8.04 -6.40
C ASN A 87 -8.08 8.63 -5.54
N TYR A 88 -9.15 7.87 -5.33
CA TYR A 88 -10.31 8.34 -4.57
C TYR A 88 -10.19 8.01 -3.09
N THR A 89 -10.35 9.03 -2.25
CA THR A 89 -10.39 8.88 -0.79
C THR A 89 -11.81 9.08 -0.28
N SER A 90 -12.18 8.33 0.78
CA SER A 90 -13.37 8.64 1.56
C SER A 90 -13.08 9.91 2.39
N GLY A 91 -13.43 11.07 1.85
CA GLY A 91 -13.24 12.34 2.56
C GLY A 91 -14.00 12.38 3.90
N THR A 92 -13.56 13.24 4.80
CA THR A 92 -14.29 13.57 6.06
C THR A 92 -15.64 14.21 5.80
N THR A 93 -15.88 14.71 4.58
CA THR A 93 -17.17 15.15 4.04
C THR A 93 -17.78 14.00 3.22
N SER A 94 -19.10 13.93 3.13
CA SER A 94 -19.90 12.85 2.52
C SER A 94 -19.55 12.46 1.08
N TYR A 95 -18.60 13.12 0.44
CA TYR A 95 -18.20 12.91 -0.94
C TYR A 95 -16.74 12.43 -1.05
N SER A 96 -16.53 11.40 -1.88
CA SER A 96 -15.18 10.94 -2.22
C SER A 96 -14.44 12.01 -3.02
N LYS A 97 -13.20 12.31 -2.64
CA LYS A 97 -12.33 13.27 -3.33
C LYS A 97 -11.38 12.53 -4.28
N GLY A 98 -11.30 12.97 -5.51
CA GLY A 98 -10.34 12.45 -6.49
C GLY A 98 -9.01 13.17 -6.36
N VAL A 99 -8.02 12.53 -5.76
CA VAL A 99 -6.67 13.04 -5.61
C VAL A 99 -5.90 12.83 -6.90
N MET A 100 -5.46 13.91 -7.56
CA MET A 100 -4.69 13.86 -8.81
C MET A 100 -3.20 13.74 -8.52
N LEU A 101 -2.61 12.59 -8.79
CA LEU A 101 -1.18 12.32 -8.58
C LEU A 101 -0.45 12.32 -9.92
N PRO A 102 0.58 13.17 -10.08
CA PRO A 102 1.42 13.18 -11.26
C PRO A 102 2.50 12.09 -11.20
N TYR A 103 3.13 11.78 -12.33
CA TYR A 103 4.22 10.80 -12.39
C TYR A 103 5.36 11.12 -11.42
N ARG A 104 5.72 12.40 -11.22
CA ARG A 104 6.75 12.78 -10.24
C ARG A 104 6.44 12.31 -8.83
N SER A 105 5.15 12.28 -8.44
CA SER A 105 4.75 11.81 -7.11
C SER A 105 5.00 10.31 -6.96
N LEU A 106 4.56 9.51 -7.91
CA LEU A 106 4.79 8.06 -7.90
C LEU A 106 6.28 7.73 -7.94
N TRP A 107 7.03 8.40 -8.83
CA TRP A 107 8.46 8.22 -8.95
C TRP A 107 9.22 8.62 -7.67
N SER A 108 8.88 9.73 -7.04
CA SER A 108 9.54 10.19 -5.82
C SER A 108 9.30 9.23 -4.63
N ASN A 109 8.10 8.66 -4.51
CA ASN A 109 7.79 7.63 -3.53
C ASN A 109 8.59 6.34 -3.79
N THR A 110 8.65 5.89 -5.04
CA THR A 110 9.44 4.72 -5.44
C THR A 110 10.94 4.95 -5.20
N LYS A 111 11.45 6.13 -5.56
CA LYS A 111 12.86 6.49 -5.31
C LYS A 111 13.20 6.53 -3.81
N PHE A 112 12.30 7.07 -2.97
CA PHE A 112 12.44 6.99 -1.52
C PHE A 112 12.61 5.54 -1.06
N ALA A 113 11.77 4.63 -1.56
CA ALA A 113 11.85 3.22 -1.20
C ALA A 113 13.19 2.59 -1.62
N TYR A 114 13.71 2.89 -2.81
CA TYR A 114 15.06 2.48 -3.24
C TYR A 114 16.18 2.99 -2.34
N GLU A 115 16.03 4.18 -1.77
CA GLU A 115 17.07 4.80 -0.92
C GLU A 115 17.08 4.23 0.51
N VAL A 116 15.95 3.69 1.00
CA VAL A 116 15.80 3.31 2.42
C VAL A 116 15.36 1.87 2.66
N LEU A 117 14.70 1.23 1.70
CA LEU A 117 14.23 -0.15 1.81
C LEU A 117 15.19 -1.05 1.01
N ASP A 118 15.93 -1.89 1.71
CA ASP A 118 16.95 -2.77 1.10
C ASP A 118 16.31 -4.05 0.54
N LEU A 119 15.48 -3.93 -0.52
CA LEU A 119 14.99 -5.08 -1.28
C LEU A 119 15.86 -5.31 -2.52
N LYS A 120 15.91 -6.56 -2.97
CA LYS A 120 16.68 -7.02 -4.13
C LYS A 120 15.78 -7.81 -5.07
N ALA A 121 16.20 -7.90 -6.33
CA ALA A 121 15.54 -8.77 -7.29
C ALA A 121 15.48 -10.22 -6.77
N GLY A 122 14.28 -10.80 -6.83
CA GLY A 122 13.98 -12.12 -6.29
C GLY A 122 13.53 -12.14 -4.82
N ASP A 123 13.62 -11.04 -4.07
CA ASP A 123 13.01 -10.94 -2.74
C ASP A 123 11.49 -11.14 -2.84
N LYS A 124 10.88 -11.63 -1.76
CA LYS A 124 9.48 -12.03 -1.73
C LYS A 124 8.66 -11.07 -0.88
N ILE A 125 7.48 -10.71 -1.39
CA ILE A 125 6.53 -9.83 -0.72
C ILE A 125 5.15 -10.50 -0.71
N VAL A 126 4.43 -10.36 0.40
CA VAL A 126 3.00 -10.68 0.48
C VAL A 126 2.23 -9.37 0.39
N SER A 127 1.54 -9.15 -0.73
CA SER A 127 0.65 -8.01 -0.93
C SER A 127 -0.71 -8.31 -0.31
N MET A 128 -1.03 -7.62 0.78
CA MET A 128 -2.25 -7.81 1.56
C MET A 128 -3.08 -6.53 1.73
N LEU A 129 -2.55 -5.39 1.31
CA LEU A 129 -3.25 -4.11 1.31
C LEU A 129 -4.00 -3.91 -0.01
N PRO A 130 -5.16 -3.22 0.01
CA PRO A 130 -5.85 -2.90 -1.23
C PRO A 130 -5.00 -2.01 -2.13
N MET A 131 -4.77 -2.42 -3.38
CA MET A 131 -4.06 -1.63 -4.37
C MET A 131 -4.80 -0.36 -4.80
N ALA A 132 -6.09 -0.25 -4.47
CA ALA A 132 -6.86 0.99 -4.62
C ALA A 132 -6.41 2.10 -3.64
N HIS A 133 -5.65 1.77 -2.60
CA HIS A 133 -5.05 2.73 -1.68
C HIS A 133 -3.57 2.95 -2.03
N MET A 134 -3.15 4.23 -2.01
CA MET A 134 -1.78 4.59 -2.39
C MET A 134 -0.71 3.89 -1.57
N TYR A 135 -0.98 3.53 -0.32
CA TYR A 135 -0.03 2.81 0.52
C TYR A 135 0.26 1.40 -0.04
N GLY A 136 -0.78 0.64 -0.41
CA GLY A 136 -0.62 -0.66 -1.08
C GLY A 136 -0.03 -0.53 -2.48
N LEU A 137 -0.52 0.41 -3.29
CA LEU A 137 -0.01 0.63 -4.64
C LEU A 137 1.49 0.98 -4.66
N ALA A 138 1.93 1.89 -3.78
CA ALA A 138 3.32 2.35 -3.78
C ALA A 138 4.30 1.34 -3.18
N PHE A 139 3.93 0.67 -2.06
CA PHE A 139 4.84 -0.12 -1.21
C PHE A 139 4.46 -1.59 -1.04
N GLU A 140 3.59 -2.13 -1.87
CA GLU A 140 3.39 -3.57 -2.11
C GLU A 140 3.34 -3.92 -3.60
N PHE A 141 3.48 -2.91 -4.49
CA PHE A 141 3.47 -3.14 -5.92
C PHE A 141 4.51 -2.32 -6.69
N LEU A 142 4.38 -0.98 -6.80
CA LEU A 142 5.22 -0.18 -7.70
C LEU A 142 6.70 -0.32 -7.41
N TYR A 143 7.09 -0.16 -6.15
CA TYR A 143 8.48 -0.31 -5.73
C TYR A 143 8.98 -1.74 -5.93
N GLU A 144 8.27 -2.71 -5.39
CA GLU A 144 8.64 -4.13 -5.42
C GLU A 144 8.72 -4.67 -6.85
N PHE A 145 7.75 -4.30 -7.69
CA PHE A 145 7.77 -4.63 -9.11
C PHE A 145 8.98 -4.02 -9.83
N SER A 146 9.29 -2.75 -9.55
CA SER A 146 10.42 -2.07 -10.15
C SER A 146 11.79 -2.63 -9.71
N VAL A 147 11.87 -3.18 -8.49
CA VAL A 147 13.06 -3.91 -7.99
C VAL A 147 13.20 -5.29 -8.63
N GLY A 148 12.09 -5.91 -9.05
CA GLY A 148 12.05 -7.30 -9.53
C GLY A 148 11.80 -8.31 -8.43
N CYS A 149 11.02 -7.95 -7.43
CA CYS A 149 10.57 -8.85 -6.36
C CYS A 149 9.51 -9.83 -6.87
N HIS A 150 9.36 -10.95 -6.16
CA HIS A 150 8.23 -11.85 -6.31
C HIS A 150 7.08 -11.36 -5.42
N ILE A 151 6.00 -10.87 -6.03
CA ILE A 151 4.84 -10.35 -5.32
C ILE A 151 3.74 -11.42 -5.26
N TYR A 152 3.39 -11.84 -4.05
CA TYR A 152 2.32 -12.81 -3.78
C TYR A 152 1.08 -12.07 -3.31
N PHE A 153 0.09 -11.95 -4.21
CA PHE A 153 -1.18 -11.28 -3.89
C PHE A 153 -2.06 -12.16 -3.03
N LEU A 154 -2.50 -11.62 -1.89
CA LEU A 154 -3.42 -12.31 -1.01
C LEU A 154 -4.85 -12.21 -1.59
N THR A 155 -5.37 -13.32 -2.10
CA THR A 155 -6.68 -13.37 -2.77
C THR A 155 -7.87 -13.48 -1.81
N ARG A 156 -7.61 -13.66 -0.51
CA ARG A 156 -8.62 -13.76 0.54
C ARG A 156 -8.57 -12.56 1.46
N MET A 157 -9.72 -12.24 2.08
CA MET A 157 -9.76 -11.18 3.09
C MET A 157 -8.71 -11.40 4.18
N PRO A 158 -7.85 -10.41 4.46
CA PRO A 158 -6.80 -10.54 5.46
C PRO A 158 -7.36 -10.83 6.85
N SER A 159 -7.06 -12.00 7.40
CA SER A 159 -7.29 -12.36 8.79
C SER A 159 -5.98 -12.85 9.39
N PRO A 160 -5.77 -12.79 10.72
CA PRO A 160 -4.52 -13.26 11.32
C PRO A 160 -4.12 -14.66 10.86
N LYS A 161 -5.07 -15.58 10.78
CA LYS A 161 -4.82 -16.97 10.34
C LYS A 161 -4.31 -17.04 8.89
N ILE A 162 -4.97 -16.33 7.97
CA ILE A 162 -4.61 -16.30 6.54
C ILE A 162 -3.25 -15.62 6.34
N ILE A 163 -2.99 -14.54 7.09
CA ILE A 163 -1.73 -13.80 7.04
C ILE A 163 -0.57 -14.68 7.54
N PHE A 164 -0.71 -15.34 8.67
CA PHE A 164 0.32 -16.25 9.19
C PHE A 164 0.61 -17.39 8.23
N GLN A 165 -0.43 -18.00 7.66
CA GLN A 165 -0.25 -19.04 6.65
C GLN A 165 0.54 -18.53 5.45
N ALA A 166 0.18 -17.35 4.93
CA ALA A 166 0.91 -16.74 3.81
C ALA A 166 2.36 -16.41 4.17
N PHE A 167 2.62 -15.91 5.39
CA PHE A 167 3.97 -15.61 5.84
C PHE A 167 4.82 -16.87 6.03
N GLU A 168 4.24 -17.94 6.52
CA GLU A 168 4.92 -19.23 6.65
C GLU A 168 5.29 -19.82 5.30
N GLU A 169 4.39 -19.76 4.32
CA GLU A 169 4.60 -20.28 2.97
C GLU A 169 5.55 -19.43 2.14
N VAL A 170 5.40 -18.11 2.17
CA VAL A 170 6.14 -17.17 1.33
C VAL A 170 7.46 -16.75 1.96
N LYS A 171 7.49 -16.52 3.28
CA LYS A 171 8.62 -15.96 4.04
C LYS A 171 9.04 -14.60 3.44
N PRO A 172 8.21 -13.56 3.59
CA PRO A 172 8.46 -12.26 2.96
C PRO A 172 9.72 -11.59 3.49
N ASN A 173 10.41 -10.83 2.65
CA ASN A 173 11.62 -10.09 3.03
C ASN A 173 11.32 -8.68 3.57
N LEU A 174 10.14 -8.15 3.30
CA LEU A 174 9.59 -6.93 3.88
C LEU A 174 8.09 -7.13 4.13
N ILE A 175 7.60 -6.56 5.22
CA ILE A 175 6.16 -6.62 5.55
C ILE A 175 5.64 -5.19 5.66
N VAL A 176 4.62 -4.88 4.87
CA VAL A 176 3.89 -3.61 4.92
C VAL A 176 2.51 -3.90 5.51
N ALA A 177 2.11 -3.17 6.53
CA ALA A 177 0.88 -3.49 7.26
C ALA A 177 0.15 -2.23 7.75
N VAL A 178 -1.16 -2.37 8.01
CA VAL A 178 -1.91 -1.37 8.75
C VAL A 178 -1.96 -1.73 10.24
N PRO A 179 -2.09 -0.75 11.14
CA PRO A 179 -2.11 -0.97 12.59
C PRO A 179 -3.04 -2.09 13.03
N LEU A 180 -4.27 -2.09 12.52
CA LEU A 180 -5.31 -3.05 12.90
C LEU A 180 -4.88 -4.53 12.75
N ILE A 181 -4.07 -4.83 11.73
CA ILE A 181 -3.58 -6.20 11.49
C ILE A 181 -2.60 -6.58 12.60
N ILE A 182 -1.60 -5.75 12.85
CA ILE A 182 -0.57 -6.01 13.86
C ILE A 182 -1.16 -6.04 15.26
N GLU A 183 -2.06 -5.09 15.57
CA GLU A 183 -2.76 -5.05 16.85
C GLU A 183 -3.61 -6.30 17.11
N LYS A 184 -4.35 -6.78 16.12
CA LYS A 184 -5.13 -8.02 16.25
C LYS A 184 -4.24 -9.23 16.52
N ILE A 185 -3.10 -9.31 15.81
CA ILE A 185 -2.12 -10.39 16.01
C ILE A 185 -1.61 -10.36 17.44
N ILE A 186 -1.12 -9.21 17.90
CA ILE A 186 -0.49 -9.07 19.22
C ILE A 186 -1.50 -9.24 20.34
N LYS A 187 -2.63 -8.53 20.30
CA LYS A 187 -3.65 -8.57 21.36
C LYS A 187 -4.34 -9.92 21.49
N LYS A 188 -4.52 -10.67 20.38
CA LYS A 188 -5.19 -11.97 20.43
C LYS A 188 -4.23 -13.14 20.67
N SER A 189 -3.00 -13.08 20.18
CA SER A 189 -2.12 -14.24 20.14
C SER A 189 -0.92 -14.15 21.10
N VAL A 190 -0.49 -12.95 21.48
CA VAL A 190 0.74 -12.74 22.25
C VAL A 190 0.47 -12.23 23.66
N LEU A 191 -0.19 -11.09 23.81
CA LEU A 191 -0.42 -10.45 25.11
C LEU A 191 -1.12 -11.38 26.13
N PRO A 192 -2.17 -12.14 25.77
CA PRO A 192 -2.84 -13.02 26.75
C PRO A 192 -1.92 -14.04 27.39
N LYS A 193 -0.88 -14.50 26.65
CA LYS A 193 0.11 -15.45 27.19
C LYS A 193 1.03 -14.81 28.23
N LEU A 194 1.35 -13.52 28.04
CA LEU A 194 2.23 -12.75 28.93
C LEU A 194 1.51 -12.19 30.15
N GLU A 195 0.19 -12.03 30.08
CA GLU A 195 -0.62 -11.48 31.17
C GLU A 195 -1.00 -12.49 32.23
N THR A 196 -0.65 -13.76 32.08
CA THR A 196 -0.91 -14.78 33.10
C THR A 196 -0.22 -14.44 34.41
N PRO A 197 -0.81 -14.76 35.59
CA PRO A 197 -0.20 -14.45 36.90
C PRO A 197 1.24 -15.00 37.05
N ALA A 198 1.47 -16.21 36.55
CA ALA A 198 2.79 -16.85 36.58
C ALA A 198 3.80 -16.04 35.72
N MET A 199 3.41 -15.64 34.52
CA MET A 199 4.29 -14.87 33.63
C MET A 199 4.59 -13.47 34.18
N LYS A 200 3.61 -12.80 34.80
CA LYS A 200 3.82 -11.50 35.47
C LYS A 200 4.82 -11.59 36.60
N ILE A 201 4.90 -12.71 37.34
CA ILE A 201 5.91 -12.94 38.38
C ILE A 201 7.29 -13.16 37.74
N LEU A 202 7.39 -14.00 36.71
CA LEU A 202 8.65 -14.30 36.02
C LEU A 202 9.25 -13.05 35.34
N LEU A 203 8.40 -12.18 34.79
CA LEU A 203 8.84 -10.91 34.16
C LEU A 203 9.42 -9.90 35.18
N LYS A 204 9.24 -10.09 36.50
CA LYS A 204 9.89 -9.26 37.53
C LYS A 204 11.33 -9.64 37.82
N VAL A 205 11.77 -10.82 37.40
CA VAL A 205 13.15 -11.29 37.60
C VAL A 205 14.00 -10.91 36.38
N PRO A 206 15.00 -10.02 36.49
CA PRO A 206 15.71 -9.44 35.35
C PRO A 206 16.24 -10.46 34.33
N ILE A 207 16.99 -11.45 34.77
CA ILE A 207 17.58 -12.48 33.90
C ILE A 207 16.50 -13.33 33.20
N ILE A 208 15.41 -13.63 33.89
CA ILE A 208 14.28 -14.39 33.33
C ILE A 208 13.49 -13.52 32.37
N ASN A 209 13.29 -12.26 32.71
CA ASN A 209 12.64 -11.27 31.85
C ASN A 209 13.31 -11.15 30.48
N ASP A 210 14.64 -11.00 30.44
CA ASP A 210 15.39 -10.87 29.21
C ASP A 210 15.29 -12.15 28.33
N LYS A 211 15.33 -13.32 28.97
CA LYS A 211 15.13 -14.59 28.26
C LYS A 211 13.70 -14.71 27.70
N ILE A 212 12.67 -14.33 28.46
CA ILE A 212 11.29 -14.34 28.00
C ILE A 212 11.11 -13.40 26.81
N LYS A 213 11.62 -12.19 26.90
CA LYS A 213 11.56 -11.21 25.80
C LYS A 213 12.23 -11.74 24.54
N ALA A 214 13.42 -12.33 24.66
CA ALA A 214 14.12 -12.94 23.54
C ALA A 214 13.32 -14.09 22.91
N THR A 215 12.77 -14.99 23.72
CA THR A 215 11.93 -16.09 23.24
C THR A 215 10.68 -15.59 22.53
N VAL A 216 9.99 -14.60 23.11
CA VAL A 216 8.77 -13.99 22.50
C VAL A 216 9.13 -13.31 21.18
N ARG A 217 10.25 -12.59 21.12
CA ARG A 217 10.76 -11.98 19.89
C ARG A 217 11.00 -13.05 18.81
N GLU A 218 11.72 -14.12 19.14
CA GLU A 218 12.03 -15.21 18.21
C GLU A 218 10.78 -15.90 17.69
N GLU A 219 9.82 -16.21 18.58
CA GLU A 219 8.54 -16.80 18.19
C GLU A 219 7.75 -15.86 17.25
N MET A 220 7.74 -14.56 17.56
CA MET A 220 7.08 -13.58 16.68
C MET A 220 7.79 -13.48 15.33
N ILE A 221 9.11 -13.37 15.30
CA ILE A 221 9.87 -13.33 14.05
C ILE A 221 9.55 -14.57 13.20
N LYS A 222 9.55 -15.76 13.83
CA LYS A 222 9.19 -17.01 13.15
C LYS A 222 7.76 -16.99 12.61
N ALA A 223 6.79 -16.52 13.38
CA ALA A 223 5.40 -16.42 12.96
C ALA A 223 5.19 -15.44 11.78
N PHE A 224 6.05 -14.45 11.65
CA PHE A 224 6.08 -13.52 10.52
C PHE A 224 6.94 -14.00 9.34
N GLY A 225 7.31 -15.29 9.28
CA GLY A 225 8.03 -15.92 8.19
C GLY A 225 9.56 -16.03 8.40
N GLY A 226 10.13 -15.34 9.39
CA GLY A 226 11.52 -15.47 9.82
C GLY A 226 12.57 -14.76 8.97
N GLU A 227 12.23 -14.32 7.76
CA GLU A 227 13.19 -13.77 6.78
C GLU A 227 13.04 -12.25 6.55
N PHE A 228 12.06 -11.60 7.15
CA PHE A 228 11.81 -10.18 6.94
C PHE A 228 12.82 -9.27 7.64
N LYS A 229 13.13 -8.14 7.02
CA LYS A 229 14.05 -7.12 7.54
C LYS A 229 13.37 -6.16 8.51
N ALA A 230 12.13 -5.81 8.22
CA ALA A 230 11.31 -4.92 9.03
C ALA A 230 9.80 -5.10 8.74
N VAL A 231 8.98 -4.71 9.72
CA VAL A 231 7.54 -4.49 9.55
C VAL A 231 7.30 -2.98 9.50
N ILE A 232 6.78 -2.49 8.40
CA ILE A 232 6.40 -1.07 8.24
C ILE A 232 4.91 -0.94 8.51
N VAL A 233 4.55 -0.15 9.50
CA VAL A 233 3.16 0.09 9.90
C VAL A 233 2.76 1.50 9.47
N GLY A 234 1.63 1.64 8.78
CA GLY A 234 1.16 2.93 8.30
C GLY A 234 -0.33 2.98 8.02
N GLY A 235 -0.83 4.12 7.59
CA GLY A 235 -2.22 4.33 7.19
C GLY A 235 -3.20 4.69 8.31
N ALA A 236 -2.83 4.53 9.58
CA ALA A 236 -3.59 4.97 10.75
C ALA A 236 -2.69 5.11 11.98
N ALA A 237 -3.20 5.73 13.05
CA ALA A 237 -2.50 5.81 14.32
C ALA A 237 -2.28 4.41 14.90
N PHE A 238 -1.06 4.16 15.39
CA PHE A 238 -0.70 2.88 16.00
C PHE A 238 -0.98 2.87 17.50
N ASN A 239 -1.51 1.77 18.00
CA ASN A 239 -1.85 1.62 19.41
C ASN A 239 -0.59 1.67 20.29
N GLN A 240 -0.54 2.61 21.23
CA GLN A 240 0.65 2.87 22.07
C GLN A 240 1.06 1.65 22.91
N GLU A 241 0.10 0.87 23.45
CA GLU A 241 0.40 -0.32 24.24
C GLU A 241 1.10 -1.38 23.38
N VAL A 242 0.61 -1.58 22.16
CA VAL A 242 1.20 -2.52 21.20
C VAL A 242 2.58 -2.04 20.77
N GLU A 243 2.74 -0.74 20.53
CA GLU A 243 4.00 -0.13 20.17
C GLU A 243 5.05 -0.27 21.28
N GLN A 244 4.67 0.00 22.53
CA GLN A 244 5.53 -0.19 23.70
C GLN A 244 5.92 -1.67 23.87
N PHE A 245 5.00 -2.58 23.65
CA PHE A 245 5.27 -4.02 23.68
C PHE A 245 6.30 -4.42 22.62
N LEU A 246 6.13 -4.01 21.36
CA LEU A 246 7.07 -4.31 20.28
C LEU A 246 8.47 -3.76 20.58
N LYS A 247 8.54 -2.54 21.14
CA LYS A 247 9.80 -1.95 21.58
C LYS A 247 10.43 -2.71 22.74
N MET A 248 9.62 -3.15 23.70
CA MET A 248 10.09 -3.91 24.85
C MET A 248 10.79 -5.21 24.47
N ILE A 249 10.34 -5.89 23.42
CA ILE A 249 10.94 -7.14 22.91
C ILE A 249 11.94 -6.88 21.77
N ASP A 250 12.24 -5.62 21.46
CA ASP A 250 13.14 -5.22 20.35
C ASP A 250 12.75 -5.85 19.00
N PHE A 251 11.45 -5.84 18.68
CA PHE A 251 10.92 -6.34 17.43
C PHE A 251 11.22 -5.36 16.28
N PRO A 252 11.62 -5.83 15.07
CA PRO A 252 12.01 -4.95 13.98
C PRO A 252 10.77 -4.33 13.30
N TYR A 253 10.27 -3.23 13.83
CA TYR A 253 9.15 -2.47 13.27
C TYR A 253 9.46 -0.97 13.18
N THR A 254 8.74 -0.30 12.32
CA THR A 254 8.72 1.16 12.22
C THR A 254 7.34 1.66 11.83
N VAL A 255 7.05 2.93 12.12
CA VAL A 255 5.80 3.57 11.73
C VAL A 255 6.10 4.66 10.70
N GLY A 256 5.42 4.59 9.56
CA GLY A 256 5.45 5.64 8.54
C GLY A 256 4.19 6.50 8.58
N TYR A 257 4.32 7.76 8.23
CA TYR A 257 3.20 8.69 8.10
C TYR A 257 3.08 9.19 6.66
N GLY A 258 1.85 9.23 6.19
CA GLY A 258 1.55 9.72 4.86
C GLY A 258 0.05 9.92 4.64
N MET A 259 -0.28 10.43 3.48
CA MET A 259 -1.64 10.65 3.02
C MET A 259 -1.71 10.49 1.51
N THR A 260 -2.89 10.18 0.98
CA THR A 260 -3.08 9.99 -0.47
C THR A 260 -2.57 11.18 -1.28
N GLU A 261 -2.77 12.39 -0.77
CA GLU A 261 -2.34 13.66 -1.37
C GLU A 261 -0.81 13.81 -1.50
N CYS A 262 -0.04 12.87 -0.93
CA CYS A 262 1.42 12.79 -1.03
C CYS A 262 1.94 11.50 -1.65
N GLY A 263 1.11 10.69 -2.24
CA GLY A 263 1.38 9.52 -3.05
C GLY A 263 2.12 8.29 -2.50
N PRO A 264 2.19 7.89 -1.16
CA PRO A 264 1.57 8.53 0.00
C PRO A 264 2.56 9.14 1.02
N ILE A 265 3.89 8.84 0.99
CA ILE A 265 4.81 9.00 2.12
C ILE A 265 5.20 10.46 2.41
N ILE A 266 5.19 10.83 3.69
CA ILE A 266 5.65 12.12 4.20
C ILE A 266 6.79 11.92 5.19
N CYS A 267 6.64 11.01 6.17
CA CYS A 267 7.65 10.76 7.21
C CYS A 267 7.93 9.27 7.36
N TYR A 268 9.20 8.96 7.65
CA TYR A 268 9.70 7.62 7.88
C TYR A 268 11.02 7.65 8.65
N GLU A 269 11.33 6.60 9.40
CA GLU A 269 12.67 6.35 9.94
C GLU A 269 12.95 4.83 9.91
N ASP A 270 14.22 4.46 9.70
CA ASP A 270 14.65 3.07 9.79
C ASP A 270 14.39 2.51 11.21
N TRP A 271 13.89 1.28 11.31
CA TRP A 271 13.46 0.68 12.56
C TRP A 271 14.52 0.68 13.65
N ARG A 272 15.81 0.65 13.29
CA ARG A 272 16.94 0.71 14.23
C ARG A 272 17.09 2.06 14.91
N ARG A 273 16.59 3.13 14.26
CA ARG A 273 16.66 4.52 14.75
C ARG A 273 15.28 5.06 15.13
N PHE A 274 14.24 4.30 14.81
CA PHE A 274 12.85 4.67 15.06
C PHE A 274 12.59 4.87 16.56
N LYS A 275 11.88 5.94 16.88
CA LYS A 275 11.45 6.25 18.25
C LYS A 275 9.95 5.96 18.37
N PRO A 276 9.51 5.12 19.31
CA PRO A 276 8.09 4.88 19.58
C PRO A 276 7.34 6.20 19.85
N GLY A 277 6.10 6.27 19.39
CA GLY A 277 5.28 7.47 19.48
C GLY A 277 5.60 8.55 18.43
N SER A 278 6.54 8.29 17.51
CA SER A 278 6.83 9.16 16.37
C SER A 278 6.40 8.52 15.05
N CYS A 279 6.46 9.29 13.97
CA CYS A 279 6.31 8.79 12.60
C CYS A 279 7.63 8.90 11.81
N GLY A 280 8.75 9.06 12.51
CA GLY A 280 10.04 9.30 11.88
C GLY A 280 10.27 10.75 11.46
N LYS A 281 11.14 10.95 10.49
CA LYS A 281 11.54 12.25 9.93
C LYS A 281 10.90 12.45 8.56
N ALA A 282 10.85 13.70 8.11
CA ALA A 282 10.53 14.00 6.72
C ALA A 282 11.39 13.15 5.77
N VAL A 283 10.74 12.51 4.79
CA VAL A 283 11.46 11.71 3.81
C VAL A 283 12.28 12.60 2.88
N PRO A 284 13.35 12.09 2.24
CA PRO A 284 14.13 12.86 1.27
C PRO A 284 13.24 13.57 0.25
N ARG A 285 13.60 14.81 -0.10
CA ARG A 285 12.90 15.69 -1.06
C ARG A 285 11.56 16.25 -0.57
N MET A 286 11.18 16.00 0.69
CA MET A 286 9.99 16.60 1.30
C MET A 286 10.41 17.57 2.40
N ASP A 287 9.85 18.78 2.36
CA ASP A 287 9.89 19.75 3.45
C ASP A 287 8.60 19.61 4.26
N VAL A 288 8.73 19.45 5.57
CA VAL A 288 7.61 19.27 6.49
C VAL A 288 7.72 20.27 7.63
N GLN A 289 6.64 20.98 7.92
CA GLN A 289 6.57 21.93 9.02
C GLN A 289 5.28 21.70 9.81
N VAL A 290 5.34 21.97 11.11
CA VAL A 290 4.17 22.05 11.99
C VAL A 290 3.88 23.52 12.25
N LEU A 291 2.74 24.00 11.79
CA LEU A 291 2.29 25.37 12.03
C LEU A 291 1.79 25.50 13.46
N SER A 292 2.68 25.87 14.36
CA SER A 292 2.42 26.05 15.78
C SER A 292 3.34 27.14 16.32
N SER A 293 2.91 27.83 17.37
CA SER A 293 3.76 28.77 18.10
C SER A 293 4.89 28.07 18.87
N ASP A 294 4.71 26.79 19.20
CA ASP A 294 5.70 25.91 19.81
C ASP A 294 5.51 24.50 19.26
N PRO A 295 6.14 24.16 18.12
CA PRO A 295 5.94 22.87 17.45
C PRO A 295 6.35 21.65 18.28
N GLU A 296 7.15 21.83 19.32
CA GLU A 296 7.58 20.75 20.22
C GLU A 296 6.51 20.39 21.27
N ASN A 297 5.71 21.36 21.68
CA ASN A 297 4.78 21.21 22.82
C ASN A 297 3.31 21.48 22.46
N ILE A 298 3.04 22.21 21.38
CA ILE A 298 1.69 22.61 20.98
C ILE A 298 1.34 21.98 19.63
N VAL A 299 0.22 21.25 19.60
CA VAL A 299 -0.32 20.64 18.37
C VAL A 299 -0.60 21.72 17.33
N GLY A 300 -0.18 21.48 16.10
CA GLY A 300 -0.38 22.37 14.97
C GLY A 300 -0.74 21.63 13.69
N GLU A 301 -1.04 22.38 12.65
CA GLU A 301 -1.29 21.84 11.31
C GLU A 301 0.03 21.40 10.65
N ILE A 302 0.03 20.21 10.04
CA ILE A 302 1.18 19.71 9.28
C ILE A 302 1.10 20.25 7.86
N VAL A 303 2.11 20.99 7.46
CA VAL A 303 2.26 21.50 6.09
C VAL A 303 3.46 20.82 5.45
N CYS A 304 3.26 20.32 4.23
CA CYS A 304 4.34 19.66 3.49
C CYS A 304 4.44 20.20 2.05
N LYS A 305 5.68 20.21 1.56
CA LYS A 305 6.02 20.61 0.21
C LYS A 305 7.05 19.64 -0.36
N GLY A 306 6.93 19.33 -1.65
CA GLY A 306 7.90 18.47 -2.34
C GLY A 306 7.28 17.72 -3.51
N PRO A 307 8.09 16.91 -4.22
CA PRO A 307 7.65 16.18 -5.41
C PRO A 307 6.56 15.15 -5.15
N ASN A 308 6.37 14.69 -3.90
CA ASN A 308 5.32 13.75 -3.54
C ASN A 308 3.90 14.37 -3.62
N VAL A 309 3.79 15.70 -3.50
CA VAL A 309 2.51 16.40 -3.38
C VAL A 309 1.72 16.34 -4.68
N MET A 310 0.41 16.09 -4.56
CA MET A 310 -0.56 16.02 -5.65
C MET A 310 -0.64 17.31 -6.49
N LEU A 311 -1.29 17.23 -7.64
CA LEU A 311 -1.65 18.40 -8.45
C LEU A 311 -2.84 19.18 -7.87
N GLY A 312 -3.68 18.53 -7.09
CA GLY A 312 -4.91 19.03 -6.52
C GLY A 312 -6.01 17.99 -6.54
N TYR A 313 -7.21 18.38 -6.16
CA TYR A 313 -8.39 17.54 -6.28
C TYR A 313 -9.04 17.70 -7.65
N TYR A 314 -9.53 16.59 -8.19
CA TYR A 314 -10.26 16.57 -9.44
C TYR A 314 -11.67 17.11 -9.19
N LYS A 315 -12.01 18.28 -9.81
CA LYS A 315 -13.30 19.04 -9.74
C LYS A 315 -13.72 19.49 -8.35
#